data_70fb6662a45a82f9c69989d134adf07f
#
_entry.id   70fb6662a45a82f9c69989d134adf07f
#
_cell.length_a   1.000
_cell.length_b   1.000
_cell.length_c   1.000
_cell.angle_alpha   90.00
_cell.angle_beta   90.00
_cell.angle_gamma   90.00
#
_symmetry.space_group_name_H-M   'P 1'
#
loop_
_entity.id
_entity.type
_entity.pdbx_description
1 polymer ?
#
loop_
_entity_poly.entity_id
_entity_poly.type
_entity_poly.pdbx_seq_one_letter_code
_entity_poly.pdbx_strand_id
1 'polypeptide(L)'
;MFDTIKQGLSNLFSNPKLLIILILIVIFISVAVYVYNTYVIPRLYPDYVANNEFVPKHGSAHPVDDDKIADVYFFYTTWCPHCKKAKPEWEAFKNSVGDNKVNGWKIQFIEIDCDQDENTADKFKVDGYPTIKMVKGNQIIEYDAKPNKATLMEFLEKTL
;
A
#
# COMPACT_ATOMS: atom_id res chain seq x y z
N MET A 1 -24.97 -35.06 -19.75
CA MET A 1 -24.71 -33.74 -19.19
C MET A 1 -24.03 -32.79 -20.23
N PHE A 2 -23.02 -33.21 -20.97
CA PHE A 2 -22.37 -32.41 -22.00
C PHE A 2 -23.27 -32.07 -23.20
N ASP A 3 -24.13 -32.99 -23.60
CA ASP A 3 -25.02 -32.79 -24.78
C ASP A 3 -26.15 -31.81 -24.49
N THR A 4 -26.63 -31.72 -23.25
CA THR A 4 -27.64 -30.73 -22.82
C THR A 4 -27.07 -29.30 -22.84
N ILE A 5 -25.79 -29.15 -22.49
CA ILE A 5 -25.10 -27.84 -22.54
C ILE A 5 -24.86 -27.41 -24.00
N LYS A 6 -24.47 -28.34 -24.88
CA LYS A 6 -24.30 -28.08 -26.30
C LYS A 6 -25.61 -27.66 -26.99
N GLN A 7 -26.72 -28.34 -26.68
CA GLN A 7 -28.03 -27.99 -27.22
C GLN A 7 -28.51 -26.63 -26.67
N GLY A 8 -28.29 -26.32 -25.41
CA GLY A 8 -28.57 -25.01 -24.85
C GLY A 8 -27.80 -23.87 -25.52
N LEU A 9 -26.49 -24.10 -25.80
CA LEU A 9 -25.63 -23.13 -26.48
C LEU A 9 -26.09 -22.92 -27.94
N SER A 10 -26.41 -23.98 -28.68
CA SER A 10 -26.84 -23.87 -30.08
C SER A 10 -28.18 -23.10 -30.22
N ASN A 11 -29.10 -23.29 -29.28
CA ASN A 11 -30.36 -22.54 -29.24
C ASN A 11 -30.17 -21.07 -28.88
N LEU A 12 -29.15 -20.76 -28.06
CA LEU A 12 -28.80 -19.37 -27.72
C LEU A 12 -28.29 -18.60 -28.95
N PHE A 13 -27.45 -19.23 -29.77
CA PHE A 13 -26.90 -18.65 -31.00
C PHE A 13 -27.90 -18.61 -32.18
N SER A 14 -28.92 -19.48 -32.14
CA SER A 14 -29.95 -19.58 -33.17
C SER A 14 -31.03 -18.48 -33.05
N ASN A 15 -31.14 -17.83 -31.89
CA ASN A 15 -32.12 -16.78 -31.64
C ASN A 15 -31.48 -15.38 -31.71
N PRO A 16 -31.69 -14.60 -32.79
CA PRO A 16 -31.02 -13.30 -32.96
C PRO A 16 -31.35 -12.30 -31.86
N LYS A 17 -32.54 -12.40 -31.23
CA LYS A 17 -32.93 -11.51 -30.15
C LYS A 17 -32.12 -11.82 -28.88
N LEU A 18 -31.86 -13.10 -28.55
CA LEU A 18 -31.05 -13.49 -27.41
C LEU A 18 -29.57 -13.10 -27.62
N LEU A 19 -29.07 -13.23 -28.81
CA LEU A 19 -27.70 -12.85 -29.16
C LEU A 19 -27.48 -11.34 -28.98
N ILE A 20 -28.43 -10.51 -29.42
CA ILE A 20 -28.38 -9.05 -29.23
C ILE A 20 -28.40 -8.71 -27.73
N ILE A 21 -29.24 -9.37 -26.92
CA ILE A 21 -29.30 -9.14 -25.48
C ILE A 21 -27.97 -9.49 -24.81
N LEU A 22 -27.33 -10.61 -25.18
CA LEU A 22 -26.03 -11.01 -24.66
C LEU A 22 -24.94 -9.99 -25.01
N ILE A 23 -24.92 -9.49 -26.24
CA ILE A 23 -23.97 -8.45 -26.65
C ILE A 23 -24.17 -7.17 -25.82
N LEU A 24 -25.42 -6.75 -25.62
CA LEU A 24 -25.73 -5.57 -24.79
C LEU A 24 -25.27 -5.76 -23.35
N ILE A 25 -25.45 -6.95 -22.76
CA ILE A 25 -24.96 -7.26 -21.41
C ILE A 25 -23.45 -7.17 -21.34
N VAL A 26 -22.74 -7.75 -22.31
CA VAL A 26 -21.27 -7.68 -22.36
C VAL A 26 -20.77 -6.25 -22.46
N ILE A 27 -21.40 -5.45 -23.33
CA ILE A 27 -21.07 -4.02 -23.48
C ILE A 27 -21.35 -3.28 -22.17
N PHE A 28 -22.49 -3.53 -21.52
CA PHE A 28 -22.83 -2.90 -20.25
C PHE A 28 -21.82 -3.23 -19.14
N ILE A 29 -21.44 -4.52 -19.01
CA ILE A 29 -20.42 -4.95 -18.05
C ILE A 29 -19.07 -4.30 -18.37
N SER A 30 -18.67 -4.24 -19.64
CA SER A 30 -17.41 -3.61 -20.04
C SER A 30 -17.37 -2.12 -19.69
N VAL A 31 -18.46 -1.40 -19.96
CA VAL A 31 -18.59 0.01 -19.59
C VAL A 31 -18.60 0.20 -18.07
N ALA A 32 -19.30 -0.66 -17.33
CA ALA A 32 -19.34 -0.61 -15.88
C ALA A 32 -17.94 -0.83 -15.25
N VAL A 33 -17.19 -1.82 -15.76
CA VAL A 33 -15.80 -2.08 -15.32
C VAL A 33 -14.89 -0.92 -15.69
N TYR A 34 -15.03 -0.36 -16.88
CA TYR A 34 -14.27 0.81 -17.31
C TYR A 34 -14.52 2.02 -16.39
N VAL A 35 -15.79 2.34 -16.14
CA VAL A 35 -16.19 3.44 -15.24
C VAL A 35 -15.68 3.18 -13.81
N TYR A 36 -15.82 1.95 -13.32
CA TYR A 36 -15.34 1.57 -12.00
C TYR A 36 -13.82 1.77 -11.87
N ASN A 37 -13.04 1.28 -12.83
CA ASN A 37 -11.58 1.44 -12.81
C ASN A 37 -11.13 2.89 -12.99
N THR A 38 -11.85 3.68 -13.82
CA THR A 38 -11.42 5.05 -14.14
C THR A 38 -11.88 6.08 -13.11
N TYR A 39 -13.06 5.88 -12.49
CA TYR A 39 -13.64 6.88 -11.60
C TYR A 39 -13.74 6.44 -10.13
N VAL A 40 -13.90 5.14 -9.87
CA VAL A 40 -14.12 4.64 -8.51
C VAL A 40 -12.81 4.23 -7.86
N ILE A 41 -11.97 3.45 -8.55
CA ILE A 41 -10.67 3.02 -8.01
C ILE A 41 -9.76 4.20 -7.66
N PRO A 42 -9.59 5.25 -8.51
CA PRO A 42 -8.74 6.39 -8.13
C PRO A 42 -9.27 7.21 -6.96
N ARG A 43 -10.58 7.15 -6.69
CA ARG A 43 -11.18 7.82 -5.52
C ARG A 43 -11.11 6.99 -4.24
N LEU A 44 -11.20 5.67 -4.36
CA LEU A 44 -11.06 4.76 -3.20
C LEU A 44 -9.60 4.48 -2.85
N TYR A 45 -8.73 4.52 -3.86
CA TYR A 45 -7.29 4.35 -3.72
C TYR A 45 -6.61 5.51 -4.47
N PRO A 46 -6.65 6.74 -3.92
CA PRO A 46 -5.86 7.81 -4.50
C PRO A 46 -4.42 7.32 -4.54
N ASP A 47 -3.83 7.24 -5.74
CA ASP A 47 -2.41 6.99 -5.89
C ASP A 47 -1.70 7.97 -4.96
N TYR A 48 -0.86 7.47 -4.07
CA TYR A 48 -0.05 8.29 -3.19
C TYR A 48 0.80 9.21 -4.08
N VAL A 49 0.32 10.41 -4.30
CA VAL A 49 1.14 11.50 -4.82
C VAL A 49 1.97 11.95 -3.61
N ALA A 50 3.19 11.47 -3.55
CA ALA A 50 4.17 11.98 -2.60
C ALA A 50 4.12 13.50 -2.67
N ASN A 51 3.84 14.16 -1.55
CA ASN A 51 3.81 15.60 -1.47
C ASN A 51 5.23 16.10 -1.73
N ASN A 52 5.52 16.51 -2.98
CA ASN A 52 6.82 16.99 -3.43
C ASN A 52 7.25 18.32 -2.76
N GLU A 53 6.43 18.86 -1.87
CA GLU A 53 6.75 20.08 -1.12
C GLU A 53 7.76 19.84 0.01
N PHE A 54 7.97 18.60 0.44
CA PHE A 54 8.92 18.25 1.51
C PHE A 54 10.11 17.40 1.06
N VAL A 55 10.41 17.33 -0.22
CA VAL A 55 11.70 16.83 -0.68
C VAL A 55 12.72 17.96 -0.47
N PRO A 56 13.68 17.87 0.47
CA PRO A 56 14.77 18.82 0.51
C PRO A 56 15.45 18.77 -0.85
N LYS A 57 15.45 19.91 -1.56
CA LYS A 57 16.21 20.10 -2.79
C LYS A 57 17.70 20.02 -2.47
N HIS A 58 18.22 18.83 -2.24
CA HIS A 58 19.64 18.57 -2.39
C HIS A 58 19.84 18.09 -3.82
N GLY A 59 20.21 19.06 -4.64
CA GLY A 59 20.67 18.78 -5.98
C GLY A 59 21.92 17.90 -5.92
N SER A 60 21.80 16.76 -6.50
CA SER A 60 22.86 16.09 -7.26
C SER A 60 22.18 14.98 -8.07
N ALA A 61 22.23 15.15 -9.38
CA ALA A 61 21.98 14.08 -10.32
C ALA A 61 23.00 12.98 -10.04
N HIS A 62 22.57 11.95 -9.30
CA HIS A 62 23.33 10.70 -9.23
C HIS A 62 22.73 9.73 -10.26
N PRO A 63 23.61 8.93 -10.93
CA PRO A 63 23.16 7.91 -11.87
C PRO A 63 22.20 6.98 -11.17
N VAL A 64 21.19 6.53 -11.90
CA VAL A 64 20.15 5.59 -11.47
C VAL A 64 20.84 4.28 -11.05
N ASP A 65 21.31 4.23 -9.81
CA ASP A 65 21.58 2.96 -9.14
C ASP A 65 20.19 2.44 -8.74
N ASP A 66 19.84 1.24 -9.19
CA ASP A 66 18.54 0.59 -9.02
C ASP A 66 18.35 0.16 -7.55
N ASP A 67 18.49 1.14 -6.63
CA ASP A 67 18.37 0.92 -5.20
C ASP A 67 16.90 0.68 -4.86
N LYS A 68 16.58 -0.57 -4.52
CA LYS A 68 15.30 -0.92 -3.95
C LYS A 68 15.13 -0.16 -2.64
N ILE A 69 14.08 0.65 -2.54
CA ILE A 69 13.77 1.46 -1.35
C ILE A 69 12.56 0.89 -0.65
N ALA A 70 12.65 0.79 0.67
CA ALA A 70 11.52 0.47 1.53
C ALA A 70 11.38 1.56 2.60
N ASP A 71 10.17 2.11 2.74
CA ASP A 71 9.86 3.15 3.70
C ASP A 71 9.22 2.52 4.94
N VAL A 72 9.76 2.81 6.12
CA VAL A 72 9.21 2.34 7.39
C VAL A 72 8.67 3.52 8.16
N TYR A 73 7.36 3.53 8.32
CA TYR A 73 6.59 4.59 8.97
C TYR A 73 6.34 4.26 10.43
N PHE A 74 6.53 5.24 11.31
CA PHE A 74 6.16 5.21 12.71
C PHE A 74 5.11 6.28 12.97
N PHE A 75 3.86 5.86 13.13
CA PHE A 75 2.73 6.73 13.44
C PHE A 75 2.57 6.85 14.95
N TYR A 76 2.57 8.07 15.45
CA TYR A 76 2.49 8.34 16.89
C TYR A 76 1.72 9.62 17.20
N THR A 77 1.40 9.82 18.47
CA THR A 77 0.94 11.08 19.02
C THR A 77 1.75 11.43 20.27
N THR A 78 1.86 12.71 20.59
CA THR A 78 2.70 13.20 21.70
C THR A 78 2.11 12.87 23.07
N TRP A 79 0.81 12.74 23.18
CA TRP A 79 0.08 12.43 24.42
C TRP A 79 0.02 10.93 24.72
N CYS A 80 0.25 10.05 23.77
CA CYS A 80 0.09 8.61 23.91
C CYS A 80 1.18 7.97 24.78
N PRO A 81 0.82 7.33 25.92
CA PRO A 81 1.81 6.68 26.78
C PRO A 81 2.53 5.48 26.14
N HIS A 82 1.83 4.75 25.25
CA HIS A 82 2.40 3.64 24.50
C HIS A 82 3.44 4.10 23.49
N CYS A 83 3.19 5.25 22.84
CA CYS A 83 4.14 5.86 21.92
C CYS A 83 5.43 6.29 22.64
N LYS A 84 5.31 6.88 23.86
CA LYS A 84 6.46 7.26 24.67
C LYS A 84 7.32 6.06 25.04
N LYS A 85 6.72 4.88 25.27
CA LYS A 85 7.45 3.63 25.54
C LYS A 85 8.07 3.02 24.29
N ALA A 86 7.41 3.14 23.12
CA ALA A 86 7.89 2.59 21.86
C ALA A 86 9.00 3.44 21.22
N LYS A 87 9.02 4.75 21.48
CA LYS A 87 9.98 5.70 20.88
C LYS A 87 11.44 5.30 21.08
N PRO A 88 11.93 4.99 22.29
CA PRO A 88 13.32 4.56 22.47
C PRO A 88 13.66 3.27 21.72
N GLU A 89 12.74 2.32 21.63
CA GLU A 89 12.94 1.08 20.88
C GLU A 89 13.00 1.35 19.35
N TRP A 90 12.15 2.25 18.88
CA TRP A 90 12.18 2.74 17.50
C TRP A 90 13.52 3.42 17.16
N GLU A 91 14.01 4.32 18.02
CA GLU A 91 15.30 4.97 17.83
C GLU A 91 16.47 3.97 17.85
N ALA A 92 16.43 3.01 18.77
CA ALA A 92 17.43 1.95 18.82
C ALA A 92 17.40 1.06 17.57
N PHE A 93 16.23 0.81 17.01
CA PHE A 93 16.05 0.11 15.74
C PHE A 93 16.63 0.91 14.57
N LYS A 94 16.25 2.18 14.41
CA LYS A 94 16.81 3.09 13.39
C LYS A 94 18.33 3.11 13.42
N ASN A 95 18.88 3.32 14.61
CA ASN A 95 20.33 3.40 14.79
C ASN A 95 21.04 2.07 14.47
N SER A 96 20.38 0.93 14.65
CA SER A 96 20.98 -0.37 14.34
C SER A 96 20.98 -0.69 12.85
N VAL A 97 20.02 -0.18 12.10
CA VAL A 97 19.99 -0.28 10.64
C VAL A 97 20.93 0.75 10.01
N GLY A 98 20.89 1.99 10.50
CA GLY A 98 21.68 3.10 9.98
C GLY A 98 21.50 3.27 8.47
N ASP A 99 22.61 3.51 7.76
CA ASP A 99 22.63 3.64 6.30
C ASP A 99 22.84 2.29 5.57
N ASN A 100 22.83 1.18 6.31
CA ASN A 100 23.08 -0.13 5.72
C ASN A 100 21.86 -0.62 4.94
N LYS A 101 22.13 -1.35 3.85
CA LYS A 101 21.07 -2.06 3.13
C LYS A 101 20.71 -3.36 3.87
N VAL A 102 19.42 -3.64 4.00
CA VAL A 102 18.90 -4.89 4.53
C VAL A 102 18.34 -5.70 3.37
N ASN A 103 18.85 -6.91 3.14
CA ASN A 103 18.46 -7.76 2.01
C ASN A 103 18.49 -7.05 0.63
N GLY A 104 19.43 -6.11 0.47
CA GLY A 104 19.58 -5.32 -0.76
C GLY A 104 18.62 -4.12 -0.87
N TRP A 105 17.83 -3.84 0.17
CA TRP A 105 16.93 -2.70 0.24
C TRP A 105 17.55 -1.57 1.07
N LYS A 106 17.44 -0.35 0.57
CA LYS A 106 17.72 0.86 1.34
C LYS A 106 16.48 1.21 2.16
N ILE A 107 16.67 1.42 3.46
CA ILE A 107 15.57 1.69 4.38
C ILE A 107 15.47 3.18 4.64
N GLN A 108 14.26 3.74 4.48
CA GLN A 108 13.94 5.09 4.89
C GLN A 108 13.01 5.04 6.10
N PHE A 109 13.36 5.77 7.16
CA PHE A 109 12.57 5.86 8.38
C PHE A 109 11.80 7.17 8.42
N ILE A 110 10.48 7.09 8.54
CA ILE A 110 9.58 8.23 8.50
C ILE A 110 8.73 8.23 9.77
N GLU A 111 8.75 9.35 10.49
CA GLU A 111 7.97 9.53 11.71
C GLU A 111 6.83 10.51 11.43
N ILE A 112 5.61 10.10 11.72
CA ILE A 112 4.41 10.89 11.50
C ILE A 112 3.77 11.20 12.85
N ASP A 113 3.76 12.48 13.21
CA ASP A 113 2.96 12.99 14.32
C ASP A 113 1.52 13.16 13.84
N CYS A 114 0.66 12.23 14.25
CA CYS A 114 -0.72 12.18 13.78
C CYS A 114 -1.60 13.29 14.36
N ASP A 115 -1.12 14.03 15.38
CA ASP A 115 -1.79 15.24 15.85
C ASP A 115 -1.58 16.42 14.87
N GLN A 116 -0.51 16.38 14.08
CA GLN A 116 -0.17 17.41 13.10
C GLN A 116 -0.48 17.02 11.66
N ASP A 117 -0.42 15.72 11.33
CA ASP A 117 -0.69 15.18 9.99
C ASP A 117 -1.72 14.05 10.03
N GLU A 118 -2.95 14.42 10.36
CA GLU A 118 -4.12 13.52 10.36
C GLU A 118 -4.39 12.95 8.96
N ASN A 119 -4.17 13.75 7.92
CA ASN A 119 -4.40 13.31 6.53
C ASN A 119 -3.53 12.11 6.13
N THR A 120 -2.27 12.07 6.58
CA THR A 120 -1.39 10.93 6.32
C THR A 120 -1.81 9.73 7.14
N ALA A 121 -2.20 9.90 8.41
CA ALA A 121 -2.73 8.83 9.24
C ALA A 121 -3.96 8.17 8.61
N ASP A 122 -4.90 8.96 8.09
CA ASP A 122 -6.10 8.49 7.41
C ASP A 122 -5.78 7.71 6.12
N LYS A 123 -4.85 8.21 5.29
CA LYS A 123 -4.41 7.53 4.08
C LYS A 123 -3.84 6.14 4.37
N PHE A 124 -3.10 6.02 5.46
CA PHE A 124 -2.53 4.76 5.91
C PHE A 124 -3.52 3.92 6.74
N LYS A 125 -4.74 4.41 6.98
CA LYS A 125 -5.77 3.74 7.80
C LYS A 125 -5.21 3.35 9.17
N VAL A 126 -4.71 4.36 9.90
CA VAL A 126 -4.14 4.18 11.24
C VAL A 126 -5.26 4.30 12.26
N ASP A 127 -5.64 3.18 12.89
CA ASP A 127 -6.74 3.12 13.86
C ASP A 127 -6.28 3.31 15.32
N GLY A 128 -4.97 3.30 15.58
CA GLY A 128 -4.43 3.42 16.94
C GLY A 128 -2.94 3.75 16.96
N TYR A 129 -2.42 4.06 18.16
CA TYR A 129 -1.03 4.48 18.31
C TYR A 129 -0.29 3.72 19.43
N PRO A 130 1.00 3.39 19.24
CA PRO A 130 1.75 3.57 17.99
C PRO A 130 1.37 2.52 16.94
N THR A 131 1.43 2.88 15.67
CA THR A 131 1.34 1.96 14.54
C THR A 131 2.61 2.06 13.70
N ILE A 132 3.12 0.92 13.22
CA ILE A 132 4.29 0.85 12.36
C ILE A 132 3.89 0.16 11.06
N LYS A 133 4.19 0.79 9.93
CA LYS A 133 3.90 0.23 8.60
C LYS A 133 5.12 0.33 7.71
N MET A 134 5.34 -0.68 6.88
CA MET A 134 6.38 -0.65 5.85
C MET A 134 5.74 -0.59 4.47
N VAL A 135 6.25 0.28 3.64
CA VAL A 135 5.89 0.40 2.22
C VAL A 135 7.04 -0.13 1.38
N LYS A 136 6.76 -1.15 0.59
CA LYS A 136 7.70 -1.78 -0.34
C LYS A 136 7.08 -1.84 -1.73
N GLY A 137 7.49 -0.96 -2.64
CA GLY A 137 6.80 -0.78 -3.92
C GLY A 137 5.33 -0.41 -3.70
N ASN A 138 4.40 -1.23 -4.18
CA ASN A 138 2.96 -1.00 -4.03
C ASN A 138 2.35 -1.76 -2.84
N GLN A 139 3.17 -2.35 -1.97
CA GLN A 139 2.70 -3.11 -0.81
C GLN A 139 2.85 -2.30 0.47
N ILE A 140 1.79 -2.25 1.27
CA ILE A 140 1.79 -1.72 2.64
C ILE A 140 1.66 -2.90 3.57
N ILE A 141 2.62 -3.07 4.46
CA ILE A 141 2.69 -4.18 5.41
C ILE A 141 2.70 -3.59 6.82
N GLU A 142 1.72 -3.98 7.61
CA GLU A 142 1.62 -3.53 9.00
C GLU A 142 2.41 -4.45 9.92
N TYR A 143 3.11 -3.84 10.89
CA TYR A 143 3.76 -4.54 11.96
C TYR A 143 2.76 -4.81 13.10
N ASP A 144 2.44 -6.07 13.31
CA ASP A 144 1.42 -6.53 14.26
C ASP A 144 2.04 -7.15 15.51
N ALA A 145 2.94 -6.43 16.17
CA ALA A 145 3.51 -6.86 17.45
C ALA A 145 3.85 -5.66 18.35
N LYS A 146 4.18 -5.94 19.62
CA LYS A 146 4.64 -4.90 20.52
C LYS A 146 6.01 -4.39 20.05
N PRO A 147 6.16 -3.09 19.77
CA PRO A 147 7.41 -2.53 19.28
C PRO A 147 8.56 -2.73 20.26
N ASN A 148 9.57 -3.47 19.83
CA ASN A 148 10.89 -3.51 20.42
C ASN A 148 11.93 -3.71 19.31
N LYS A 149 13.18 -3.31 19.58
CA LYS A 149 14.26 -3.35 18.60
C LYS A 149 14.41 -4.72 17.92
N ALA A 150 14.39 -5.82 18.69
CA ALA A 150 14.63 -7.16 18.15
C ALA A 150 13.51 -7.62 17.21
N THR A 151 12.25 -7.42 17.61
CA THR A 151 11.10 -7.81 16.76
C THR A 151 10.94 -6.91 15.56
N LEU A 152 11.33 -5.64 15.64
CA LEU A 152 11.36 -4.74 14.48
C LEU A 152 12.45 -5.15 13.47
N MET A 153 13.62 -5.58 13.94
CA MET A 153 14.66 -6.13 13.05
C MET A 153 14.18 -7.42 12.38
N GLU A 154 13.58 -8.34 13.13
CA GLU A 154 13.03 -9.58 12.61
C GLU A 154 11.93 -9.33 11.56
N PHE A 155 11.04 -8.37 11.81
CA PHE A 155 10.02 -7.93 10.86
C PHE A 155 10.65 -7.43 9.57
N LEU A 156 11.67 -6.56 9.66
CA LEU A 156 12.37 -6.01 8.51
C LEU A 156 13.03 -7.12 7.68
N GLU A 157 13.76 -8.05 8.31
CA GLU A 157 14.45 -9.16 7.66
C GLU A 157 13.50 -10.15 6.98
N LYS A 158 12.35 -10.42 7.59
CA LYS A 158 11.36 -11.35 7.02
C LYS A 158 10.52 -10.75 5.89
N THR A 159 10.40 -9.44 5.89
CA THR A 159 9.50 -8.75 4.94
C THR A 159 10.24 -8.30 3.68
N LEU A 160 11.53 -8.05 3.75
CA LEU A 160 12.39 -7.65 2.64
C LEU A 160 13.02 -8.87 1.94
#